data_88314147a83b87f22fe6bd9034dc471b
#
_entry.id   88314147a83b87f22fe6bd9034dc471b
#
_cell.length_a   1.000
_cell.length_b   1.000
_cell.length_c   1.000
_cell.angle_alpha   90.00
_cell.angle_beta   90.00
_cell.angle_gamma   90.00
#
_symmetry.space_group_name_H-M   'P 1'
#
loop_
_entity.id
_entity.type
_entity.pdbx_description
1 polymer ?
#
loop_
_entity_poly.entity_id
_entity_poly.type
_entity_poly.pdbx_seq_one_letter_code
_entity_poly.pdbx_strand_id
1 'polypeptide(L)'
;NGTIIRTDLYGFNNFNYDNLMIAALLSFYMRTNSTKELINKLYETSKTIISSQDDKDKFRTDFYLNSLRKYKLPFTGVDVMRIFALNKASVVVDNKTGERKPVPKGLKQTSINLQWYELLEYELPDINEKEAELYNEIPNLKGMNINQLNKLVDKWDRFILDEYIEPMMYYNLNDVFIVAEIVRLYPEEIKSRYAISKAYDVNVLNSSRSKTADILFEKFYSKFSGLAPEQWKGKKTERTAMSFKKVIFPFIKFKTKELQDLLDKLYKTTIYRVNKDAFSENVKIGDITYTLATGGLHSQDVPMELYSTTPYGDYLTPSSTGGKPFTIYHFDVASFYPSIIGVHKVAPAHIDTNAFCNLISWMKQKRVDVKHSEEEYIDGIAKDILALVLKIVINSIYGKLGFEKGDLYDRLAVLKVTVNGQLMLLMLCEALELDNIHIISANTDGIMVKVYASQEDKFKEITTWWQNITGMQADSDVVHSLIARDVNNYITQFRSKGKLKIESKGALNPMMYSLDLTKGYSMPIVAQAIENYFLKNKPVMDTLQE
;
A
#
# COMPACT_ATOMS: atom_id res chain seq x y z
N ASN A 1 32.59 5.37 30.93
CA ASN A 1 32.03 5.33 29.57
C ASN A 1 30.56 4.90 29.68
N GLY A 2 29.65 5.88 29.89
CA GLY A 2 28.23 5.63 29.91
C GLY A 2 27.73 5.39 28.48
N THR A 3 27.51 4.13 28.11
CA THR A 3 26.80 3.78 26.89
C THR A 3 25.35 4.20 27.05
N ILE A 4 24.90 5.19 26.28
CA ILE A 4 23.48 5.56 26.24
C ILE A 4 22.75 4.41 25.53
N ILE A 5 22.05 3.57 26.30
CA ILE A 5 21.17 2.54 25.74
C ILE A 5 19.92 3.27 25.23
N ARG A 6 19.72 3.26 23.93
CA ARG A 6 18.48 3.76 23.34
C ARG A 6 17.39 2.73 23.58
N THR A 7 16.31 3.15 24.21
CA THR A 7 15.12 2.33 24.41
C THR A 7 14.04 2.75 23.42
N ASP A 8 13.50 1.78 22.67
CA ASP A 8 12.35 1.99 21.79
C ASP A 8 11.11 1.35 22.43
N LEU A 9 10.01 2.09 22.46
CA LEU A 9 8.71 1.60 22.92
C LEU A 9 7.79 1.45 21.72
N TYR A 10 7.43 0.22 21.39
CA TYR A 10 6.53 -0.11 20.30
C TYR A 10 5.08 -0.09 20.76
N GLY A 11 4.20 0.50 19.98
CA GLY A 11 2.78 0.55 20.27
C GLY A 11 1.93 0.68 19.02
N PHE A 12 0.61 0.59 19.20
CA PHE A 12 -0.38 0.77 18.16
C PHE A 12 -1.20 2.02 18.46
N ASN A 13 -1.09 3.05 17.63
CA ASN A 13 -1.71 4.37 17.88
C ASN A 13 -1.23 5.08 19.16
N ASN A 14 -0.08 4.69 19.67
CA ASN A 14 0.44 5.09 20.98
C ASN A 14 0.71 6.61 21.11
N PHE A 15 0.93 7.33 20.01
CA PHE A 15 1.10 8.79 20.04
C PHE A 15 -0.17 9.55 20.42
N ASN A 16 -1.33 8.95 20.23
CA ASN A 16 -2.60 9.61 20.49
C ASN A 16 -3.15 9.31 21.89
N TYR A 17 -2.64 8.29 22.59
CA TYR A 17 -3.09 7.94 23.93
C TYR A 17 -1.92 7.54 24.85
N ASP A 18 -1.28 6.40 24.64
CA ASP A 18 -0.33 5.79 25.57
C ASP A 18 0.85 6.70 25.91
N ASN A 19 1.47 7.31 24.90
CA ASN A 19 2.59 8.23 25.10
C ASN A 19 2.18 9.46 25.90
N LEU A 20 0.93 9.94 25.73
CA LEU A 20 0.40 11.07 26.50
C LEU A 20 0.14 10.68 27.96
N MET A 21 -0.38 9.48 28.17
CA MET A 21 -0.60 8.96 29.53
C MET A 21 0.73 8.73 30.27
N ILE A 22 1.74 8.19 29.59
CA ILE A 22 3.10 8.03 30.15
C ILE A 22 3.71 9.41 30.46
N ALA A 23 3.58 10.38 29.57
CA ALA A 23 4.03 11.74 29.80
C ALA A 23 3.32 12.38 31.02
N ALA A 24 2.02 12.18 31.15
CA ALA A 24 1.25 12.63 32.29
C ALA A 24 1.71 11.95 33.60
N LEU A 25 1.85 10.64 33.56
CA LEU A 25 2.36 9.86 34.70
C LEU A 25 3.72 10.41 35.17
N LEU A 26 4.69 10.52 34.28
CA LEU A 26 6.03 11.01 34.61
C LEU A 26 6.01 12.48 35.06
N SER A 27 5.13 13.30 34.48
CA SER A 27 4.98 14.70 34.87
C SER A 27 4.37 14.86 36.28
N PHE A 28 3.43 14.01 36.67
CA PHE A 28 2.72 14.08 37.96
C PHE A 28 3.42 13.34 39.08
N TYR A 29 4.06 12.20 38.77
CA TYR A 29 4.68 11.34 39.76
C TYR A 29 5.63 12.08 40.72
N MET A 30 6.42 12.99 40.19
CA MET A 30 7.37 13.81 40.99
C MET A 30 6.72 15.00 41.69
N ARG A 31 5.44 15.27 41.47
CA ARG A 31 4.74 16.49 41.94
C ARG A 31 3.55 16.19 42.86
N THR A 32 3.22 14.92 43.02
CA THR A 32 2.10 14.48 43.87
C THR A 32 2.62 13.68 45.05
N ASN A 33 2.10 13.97 46.23
CA ASN A 33 2.48 13.30 47.46
C ASN A 33 1.53 12.15 47.87
N SER A 34 0.52 11.88 47.03
CA SER A 34 -0.52 10.90 47.30
C SER A 34 -0.83 10.09 46.05
N THR A 35 -0.86 8.76 46.17
CA THR A 35 -1.28 7.84 45.12
C THR A 35 -2.70 8.15 44.63
N LYS A 36 -3.62 8.49 45.53
CA LYS A 36 -5.00 8.87 45.17
C LYS A 36 -5.05 10.11 44.30
N GLU A 37 -4.26 11.13 44.63
CA GLU A 37 -4.16 12.34 43.82
C GLU A 37 -3.58 12.06 42.45
N LEU A 38 -2.54 11.20 42.36
CA LEU A 38 -1.94 10.78 41.09
C LEU A 38 -2.96 10.06 40.20
N ILE A 39 -3.70 9.09 40.75
CA ILE A 39 -4.74 8.33 40.03
C ILE A 39 -5.82 9.28 39.52
N ASN A 40 -6.33 10.20 40.33
CA ASN A 40 -7.33 11.16 39.91
C ASN A 40 -6.85 12.04 38.76
N LYS A 41 -5.60 12.54 38.82
CA LYS A 41 -5.00 13.34 37.74
C LYS A 41 -4.86 12.54 36.46
N LEU A 42 -4.46 11.28 36.52
CA LEU A 42 -4.36 10.40 35.36
C LEU A 42 -5.74 10.11 34.77
N TYR A 43 -6.75 9.86 35.60
CA TYR A 43 -8.12 9.63 35.16
C TYR A 43 -8.70 10.85 34.43
N GLU A 44 -8.55 12.06 34.96
CA GLU A 44 -8.99 13.28 34.29
C GLU A 44 -8.21 13.56 32.99
N THR A 45 -6.92 13.20 32.97
CA THR A 45 -6.12 13.26 31.73
C THR A 45 -6.65 12.30 30.68
N SER A 46 -6.93 11.06 31.04
CA SER A 46 -7.52 10.06 30.15
C SER A 46 -8.85 10.53 29.57
N LYS A 47 -9.76 11.02 30.43
CA LYS A 47 -11.03 11.63 29.98
C LYS A 47 -10.81 12.76 28.95
N THR A 48 -9.88 13.66 29.24
CA THR A 48 -9.56 14.78 28.35
C THR A 48 -9.04 14.28 27.00
N ILE A 49 -8.15 13.26 26.98
CA ILE A 49 -7.65 12.67 25.75
C ILE A 49 -8.78 12.04 24.94
N ILE A 50 -9.62 11.22 25.56
CA ILE A 50 -10.71 10.49 24.90
C ILE A 50 -11.73 11.49 24.33
N SER A 51 -12.21 12.44 25.13
CA SER A 51 -13.20 13.43 24.70
C SER A 51 -12.72 14.36 23.59
N SER A 52 -11.40 14.57 23.46
CA SER A 52 -10.81 15.42 22.42
C SER A 52 -10.48 14.66 21.13
N GLN A 53 -10.57 13.33 21.12
CA GLN A 53 -10.32 12.56 19.89
C GLN A 53 -11.43 12.73 18.84
N ASP A 54 -12.66 12.97 19.26
CA ASP A 54 -13.81 13.19 18.38
C ASP A 54 -13.76 14.57 17.70
N ASP A 55 -13.09 15.54 18.30
CA ASP A 55 -12.86 16.87 17.76
C ASP A 55 -11.36 17.10 17.50
N LYS A 56 -10.96 16.87 16.25
CA LYS A 56 -9.53 16.98 15.85
C LYS A 56 -8.95 18.37 16.04
N ASP A 57 -9.76 19.41 15.89
CA ASP A 57 -9.30 20.78 16.03
C ASP A 57 -9.16 21.16 17.51
N LYS A 58 -10.09 20.73 18.35
CA LYS A 58 -10.01 20.89 19.80
C LYS A 58 -8.81 20.13 20.39
N PHE A 59 -8.60 18.88 19.95
CA PHE A 59 -7.44 18.08 20.35
C PHE A 59 -6.09 18.74 19.97
N ARG A 60 -6.03 19.42 18.82
CA ARG A 60 -4.81 20.10 18.36
C ARG A 60 -4.55 21.42 19.09
N THR A 61 -5.60 22.11 19.50
CA THR A 61 -5.53 23.43 20.15
C THR A 61 -5.48 23.37 21.66
N ASP A 62 -5.81 22.21 22.26
CA ASP A 62 -5.75 22.05 23.71
C ASP A 62 -4.31 22.23 24.24
N PHE A 63 -4.11 23.29 25.01
CA PHE A 63 -2.80 23.67 25.53
C PHE A 63 -2.17 22.60 26.43
N TYR A 64 -2.99 21.94 27.24
CA TYR A 64 -2.55 20.91 28.17
C TYR A 64 -2.04 19.67 27.40
N LEU A 65 -2.83 19.17 26.46
CA LEU A 65 -2.44 18.02 25.64
C LEU A 65 -1.21 18.34 24.76
N ASN A 66 -1.11 19.57 24.28
CA ASN A 66 0.08 20.03 23.57
C ASN A 66 1.33 20.07 24.46
N SER A 67 1.18 20.39 25.75
CA SER A 67 2.31 20.32 26.71
C SER A 67 2.78 18.88 26.93
N LEU A 68 1.85 17.92 27.04
CA LEU A 68 2.18 16.49 27.16
C LEU A 68 2.87 15.96 25.89
N ARG A 69 2.45 16.37 24.71
CA ARG A 69 3.12 16.00 23.43
C ARG A 69 4.56 16.48 23.35
N LYS A 70 4.86 17.62 23.98
CA LYS A 70 6.21 18.19 24.04
C LYS A 70 7.07 17.60 25.15
N TYR A 71 6.48 16.80 26.04
CA TYR A 71 7.21 16.18 27.12
C TYR A 71 8.26 15.22 26.56
N LYS A 72 9.52 15.35 27.03
CA LYS A 72 10.62 14.51 26.58
C LYS A 72 10.57 13.17 27.30
N LEU A 73 10.01 12.18 26.62
CA LEU A 73 9.99 10.80 27.12
C LEU A 73 11.40 10.19 27.14
N PRO A 74 11.70 9.29 28.08
CA PRO A 74 13.01 8.63 28.21
C PRO A 74 13.25 7.54 27.16
N PHE A 75 12.36 7.40 26.19
CA PHE A 75 12.40 6.40 25.11
C PHE A 75 11.98 7.01 23.78
N THR A 76 12.22 6.28 22.69
CA THR A 76 11.68 6.61 21.36
C THR A 76 10.37 5.85 21.16
N GLY A 77 9.28 6.56 20.97
CA GLY A 77 8.00 5.95 20.58
C GLY A 77 8.02 5.48 19.13
N VAL A 78 7.63 4.23 18.89
CA VAL A 78 7.49 3.62 17.58
C VAL A 78 6.05 3.17 17.39
N ASP A 79 5.34 3.78 16.46
CA ASP A 79 3.91 3.53 16.24
C ASP A 79 3.70 2.69 14.97
N VAL A 80 3.40 1.42 15.15
CA VAL A 80 3.19 0.48 14.05
C VAL A 80 1.97 0.85 13.19
N MET A 81 0.93 1.45 13.78
CA MET A 81 -0.22 1.94 13.02
C MET A 81 0.19 2.98 11.98
N ARG A 82 1.10 3.89 12.33
CA ARG A 82 1.62 4.93 11.42
C ARG A 82 2.56 4.37 10.37
N ILE A 83 3.46 3.47 10.77
CA ILE A 83 4.43 2.81 9.89
C ILE A 83 3.72 2.11 8.73
N PHE A 84 2.66 1.36 9.03
CA PHE A 84 1.90 0.60 8.03
C PHE A 84 0.70 1.37 7.44
N ALA A 85 0.53 2.64 7.79
CA ALA A 85 -0.58 3.50 7.33
C ALA A 85 -1.97 2.93 7.67
N LEU A 86 -2.11 2.17 8.76
CA LEU A 86 -3.35 1.53 9.17
C LEU A 86 -4.43 2.54 9.58
N ASN A 87 -4.04 3.78 9.88
CA ASN A 87 -4.97 4.88 10.16
C ASN A 87 -5.87 5.30 8.97
N LYS A 88 -5.65 4.72 7.78
CA LYS A 88 -6.43 4.98 6.55
C LYS A 88 -6.65 3.70 5.74
N ALA A 89 -6.45 2.55 6.33
CA ALA A 89 -6.39 1.27 5.61
C ALA A 89 -7.78 0.70 5.26
N SER A 90 -8.84 1.14 5.92
CA SER A 90 -10.21 0.72 5.65
C SER A 90 -11.03 1.85 5.01
N VAL A 91 -12.06 1.48 4.25
CA VAL A 91 -12.99 2.44 3.65
C VAL A 91 -14.41 2.01 4.02
N VAL A 92 -15.13 2.90 4.67
CA VAL A 92 -16.57 2.73 4.93
C VAL A 92 -17.34 3.55 3.90
N VAL A 93 -18.38 2.94 3.35
CA VAL A 93 -19.32 3.62 2.48
C VAL A 93 -20.47 4.12 3.35
N ASP A 94 -20.71 5.42 3.34
CA ASP A 94 -21.87 5.98 3.99
C ASP A 94 -23.14 5.53 3.25
N ASN A 95 -23.97 4.75 3.91
CA ASN A 95 -25.16 4.15 3.30
C ASN A 95 -26.22 5.19 2.83
N LYS A 96 -26.15 6.43 3.34
CA LYS A 96 -27.08 7.50 2.96
C LYS A 96 -26.57 8.34 1.80
N THR A 97 -25.26 8.60 1.77
CA THR A 97 -24.65 9.51 0.77
C THR A 97 -23.86 8.78 -0.31
N GLY A 98 -23.57 7.48 -0.14
CA GLY A 98 -22.66 6.73 -1.00
C GLY A 98 -21.17 7.17 -0.91
N GLU A 99 -20.86 8.11 -0.02
CA GLU A 99 -19.53 8.66 0.12
C GLU A 99 -18.59 7.63 0.76
N ARG A 100 -17.40 7.49 0.19
CA ARG A 100 -16.35 6.62 0.70
C ARG A 100 -15.44 7.39 1.66
N LYS A 101 -15.47 7.03 2.94
CA LYS A 101 -14.62 7.64 3.96
C LYS A 101 -13.53 6.67 4.41
N PRO A 102 -12.24 7.07 4.39
CA PRO A 102 -11.19 6.24 4.97
C PRO A 102 -11.34 6.22 6.50
N VAL A 103 -11.29 5.03 7.06
CA VAL A 103 -11.34 4.80 8.51
C VAL A 103 -10.09 4.07 8.98
N PRO A 104 -9.69 4.26 10.24
CA PRO A 104 -8.60 3.50 10.83
C PRO A 104 -8.92 2.00 10.86
N LYS A 105 -7.91 1.18 10.60
CA LYS A 105 -7.95 -0.24 10.89
C LYS A 105 -7.49 -0.45 12.32
N GLY A 106 -8.37 -0.90 13.17
CA GLY A 106 -8.08 -1.18 14.59
C GLY A 106 -7.10 -2.35 14.76
N LEU A 107 -6.56 -2.50 15.96
CA LEU A 107 -5.64 -3.59 16.28
C LEU A 107 -6.31 -4.95 16.10
N LYS A 108 -7.54 -5.11 16.54
CA LYS A 108 -8.35 -6.32 16.35
C LYS A 108 -8.54 -6.68 14.86
N GLN A 109 -8.84 -5.72 13.99
CA GLN A 109 -8.93 -5.97 12.56
C GLN A 109 -7.56 -6.34 11.96
N THR A 110 -6.49 -5.78 12.51
CA THR A 110 -5.12 -6.09 12.10
C THR A 110 -4.71 -7.49 12.54
N SER A 111 -5.12 -7.93 13.73
CA SER A 111 -4.84 -9.27 14.25
C SER A 111 -5.49 -10.38 13.42
N ILE A 112 -6.70 -10.14 12.86
CA ILE A 112 -7.32 -11.05 11.89
C ILE A 112 -6.42 -11.24 10.66
N ASN A 113 -5.85 -10.15 10.14
CA ASN A 113 -4.93 -10.22 9.00
C ASN A 113 -3.60 -10.91 9.33
N LEU A 114 -3.18 -10.87 10.59
CA LEU A 114 -2.02 -11.61 11.09
C LEU A 114 -2.31 -13.09 11.33
N GLN A 115 -3.57 -13.52 11.21
CA GLN A 115 -4.02 -14.85 11.61
C GLN A 115 -3.68 -15.13 13.09
N TRP A 116 -3.86 -14.10 13.93
CA TRP A 116 -3.63 -14.23 15.36
C TRP A 116 -4.58 -15.25 15.97
N TYR A 117 -4.08 -16.11 16.83
CA TYR A 117 -4.81 -17.28 17.35
C TYR A 117 -5.94 -16.92 18.31
N GLU A 118 -5.91 -15.70 18.91
CA GLU A 118 -6.84 -15.31 19.95
C GLU A 118 -7.42 -13.92 19.70
N LEU A 119 -8.71 -13.88 19.38
CA LEU A 119 -9.47 -12.64 19.20
C LEU A 119 -10.31 -12.39 20.44
N LEU A 120 -9.80 -11.55 21.36
CA LEU A 120 -10.51 -11.20 22.56
C LEU A 120 -11.45 -10.01 22.31
N GLU A 121 -12.65 -10.11 22.90
CA GLU A 121 -13.57 -8.99 23.12
C GLU A 121 -13.72 -8.80 24.60
N TYR A 122 -13.54 -7.59 25.07
CA TYR A 122 -13.71 -7.26 26.46
C TYR A 122 -14.71 -6.11 26.61
N GLU A 123 -15.83 -6.40 27.25
CA GLU A 123 -16.81 -5.42 27.67
C GLU A 123 -16.64 -5.20 29.17
N LEU A 124 -16.44 -3.95 29.57
CA LEU A 124 -16.33 -3.59 30.97
C LEU A 124 -17.65 -3.93 31.68
N PRO A 125 -17.63 -4.69 32.77
CA PRO A 125 -18.82 -4.89 33.58
C PRO A 125 -19.38 -3.54 34.08
N ASP A 126 -20.69 -3.41 34.17
CA ASP A 126 -21.30 -2.21 34.74
C ASP A 126 -21.11 -2.23 36.28
N ILE A 127 -20.11 -1.48 36.72
CA ILE A 127 -19.78 -1.35 38.15
C ILE A 127 -20.96 -0.79 38.92
N ASN A 128 -21.76 0.12 38.34
CA ASN A 128 -22.90 0.70 39.05
C ASN A 128 -24.04 -0.31 39.23
N GLU A 129 -24.26 -1.18 38.22
CA GLU A 129 -25.23 -2.27 38.34
C GLU A 129 -24.81 -3.26 39.42
N LYS A 130 -23.53 -3.65 39.45
CA LYS A 130 -22.98 -4.54 40.44
C LYS A 130 -22.96 -3.95 41.84
N GLU A 131 -22.66 -2.65 41.96
CA GLU A 131 -22.76 -1.92 43.22
C GLU A 131 -24.21 -1.90 43.72
N ALA A 132 -25.17 -1.66 42.84
CA ALA A 132 -26.59 -1.70 43.18
C ALA A 132 -27.04 -3.10 43.63
N GLU A 133 -26.58 -4.16 42.98
CA GLU A 133 -26.84 -5.54 43.41
C GLU A 133 -26.32 -5.81 44.83
N LEU A 134 -25.08 -5.40 45.10
CA LEU A 134 -24.47 -5.56 46.42
C LEU A 134 -25.23 -4.77 47.51
N TYR A 135 -25.65 -3.54 47.19
CA TYR A 135 -26.49 -2.75 48.13
C TYR A 135 -27.86 -3.40 48.38
N ASN A 136 -28.46 -4.03 47.39
CA ASN A 136 -29.74 -4.72 47.54
C ASN A 136 -29.64 -6.00 48.37
N GLU A 137 -28.47 -6.63 48.46
CA GLU A 137 -28.21 -7.77 49.35
C GLU A 137 -28.05 -7.35 50.82
N ILE A 138 -28.02 -6.02 51.12
CA ILE A 138 -27.80 -5.47 52.44
C ILE A 138 -29.11 -4.82 52.96
N PRO A 139 -30.00 -5.59 53.59
CA PRO A 139 -31.28 -5.01 54.05
C PRO A 139 -31.14 -4.00 55.18
N ASN A 140 -30.02 -3.96 55.89
CA ASN A 140 -29.82 -3.00 56.97
C ASN A 140 -28.33 -2.80 57.35
N LEU A 141 -27.65 -1.88 56.68
CA LEU A 141 -26.27 -1.50 56.96
C LEU A 141 -26.03 -1.09 58.43
N LYS A 142 -27.02 -0.47 59.09
CA LYS A 142 -26.91 -0.01 60.48
C LYS A 142 -26.92 -1.14 61.51
N GLY A 143 -27.30 -2.36 61.16
CA GLY A 143 -27.36 -3.53 62.02
C GLY A 143 -26.23 -4.55 61.81
N MET A 144 -25.34 -4.31 60.84
CA MET A 144 -24.25 -5.24 60.56
C MET A 144 -23.12 -5.17 61.58
N ASN A 145 -22.64 -6.33 61.98
CA ASN A 145 -21.43 -6.43 62.75
C ASN A 145 -20.19 -6.38 61.85
N ILE A 146 -19.01 -6.17 62.46
CA ILE A 146 -17.74 -5.99 61.72
C ILE A 146 -17.40 -7.16 60.79
N ASN A 147 -17.75 -8.39 61.16
CA ASN A 147 -17.48 -9.58 60.35
C ASN A 147 -18.38 -9.63 59.08
N GLN A 148 -19.59 -9.13 59.18
CA GLN A 148 -20.51 -9.04 58.03
C GLN A 148 -20.07 -7.94 57.06
N LEU A 149 -19.61 -6.80 57.59
CA LEU A 149 -19.02 -5.72 56.76
C LEU A 149 -17.76 -6.18 56.05
N ASN A 150 -16.85 -6.88 56.73
CA ASN A 150 -15.65 -7.43 56.11
C ASN A 150 -15.97 -8.42 54.98
N LYS A 151 -16.95 -9.31 55.16
CA LYS A 151 -17.37 -10.21 54.08
C LYS A 151 -17.89 -9.49 52.83
N LEU A 152 -18.54 -8.35 53.01
CA LEU A 152 -19.01 -7.51 51.90
C LEU A 152 -17.86 -6.84 51.17
N VAL A 153 -16.90 -6.29 51.91
CA VAL A 153 -15.67 -5.72 51.35
C VAL A 153 -14.91 -6.79 50.59
N ASP A 154 -14.72 -7.97 51.16
CA ASP A 154 -14.07 -9.11 50.50
C ASP A 154 -14.79 -9.54 49.23
N LYS A 155 -16.13 -9.51 49.21
CA LYS A 155 -16.93 -9.85 48.02
C LYS A 155 -16.75 -8.80 46.92
N TRP A 156 -16.73 -7.50 47.28
CA TRP A 156 -16.49 -6.40 46.35
C TRP A 156 -15.07 -6.45 45.79
N ASP A 157 -14.08 -6.63 46.64
CA ASP A 157 -12.68 -6.69 46.24
C ASP A 157 -12.43 -7.87 45.28
N ARG A 158 -13.05 -9.02 45.51
CA ARG A 158 -12.99 -10.16 44.58
C ARG A 158 -13.65 -9.85 43.25
N PHE A 159 -14.83 -9.25 43.23
CA PHE A 159 -15.49 -8.85 42.01
C PHE A 159 -14.60 -7.90 41.18
N ILE A 160 -14.03 -6.89 41.84
CA ILE A 160 -13.15 -5.93 41.14
C ILE A 160 -11.90 -6.64 40.60
N LEU A 161 -11.31 -7.56 41.37
CA LEU A 161 -10.12 -8.28 40.93
C LEU A 161 -10.44 -9.27 39.79
N ASP A 162 -11.36 -10.18 40.02
CA ASP A 162 -11.59 -11.38 39.20
C ASP A 162 -12.41 -11.05 37.92
N GLU A 163 -13.40 -10.17 38.04
CA GLU A 163 -14.31 -9.88 36.93
C GLU A 163 -13.98 -8.58 36.20
N TYR A 164 -13.18 -7.70 36.77
CA TYR A 164 -12.85 -6.42 36.16
C TYR A 164 -11.35 -6.26 35.83
N ILE A 165 -10.47 -6.39 36.83
CA ILE A 165 -9.04 -6.13 36.65
C ILE A 165 -8.34 -7.23 35.86
N GLU A 166 -8.49 -8.49 36.26
CA GLU A 166 -7.80 -9.61 35.59
C GLU A 166 -8.20 -9.77 34.11
N PRO A 167 -9.49 -9.76 33.73
CA PRO A 167 -9.88 -9.82 32.34
C PRO A 167 -9.37 -8.63 31.53
N MET A 168 -9.40 -7.43 32.10
CA MET A 168 -8.86 -6.22 31.45
C MET A 168 -7.35 -6.34 31.24
N MET A 169 -6.60 -6.83 32.24
CA MET A 169 -5.16 -7.04 32.11
C MET A 169 -4.84 -8.10 31.05
N TYR A 170 -5.60 -9.18 31.00
CA TYR A 170 -5.43 -10.22 30.01
C TYR A 170 -5.71 -9.70 28.58
N TYR A 171 -6.78 -8.95 28.42
CA TYR A 171 -7.09 -8.27 27.16
C TYR A 171 -5.95 -7.36 26.69
N ASN A 172 -5.47 -6.49 27.59
CA ASN A 172 -4.35 -5.58 27.29
C ASN A 172 -3.05 -6.34 26.97
N LEU A 173 -2.78 -7.44 27.66
CA LEU A 173 -1.61 -8.27 27.40
C LEU A 173 -1.67 -8.91 26.01
N ASN A 174 -2.84 -9.38 25.58
CA ASN A 174 -3.06 -9.89 24.23
C ASN A 174 -2.80 -8.80 23.18
N ASP A 175 -3.25 -7.57 23.40
CA ASP A 175 -2.98 -6.44 22.51
C ASP A 175 -1.46 -6.15 22.39
N VAL A 176 -0.73 -6.24 23.51
CA VAL A 176 0.75 -6.10 23.51
C VAL A 176 1.41 -7.21 22.70
N PHE A 177 0.95 -8.46 22.83
CA PHE A 177 1.47 -9.59 22.05
C PHE A 177 1.19 -9.44 20.55
N ILE A 178 0.03 -8.94 20.15
CA ILE A 178 -0.27 -8.65 18.75
C ILE A 178 0.71 -7.60 18.19
N VAL A 179 1.01 -6.54 18.94
CA VAL A 179 2.01 -5.54 18.53
C VAL A 179 3.40 -6.16 18.43
N ALA A 180 3.79 -6.99 19.39
CA ALA A 180 5.08 -7.70 19.35
C ALA A 180 5.20 -8.61 18.13
N GLU A 181 4.11 -9.30 17.76
CA GLU A 181 4.06 -10.14 16.56
C GLU A 181 4.20 -9.32 15.28
N ILE A 182 3.56 -8.16 15.17
CA ILE A 182 3.76 -7.24 14.03
C ILE A 182 5.25 -6.87 13.90
N VAL A 183 5.89 -6.51 15.00
CA VAL A 183 7.32 -6.15 15.01
C VAL A 183 8.19 -7.34 14.62
N ARG A 184 7.85 -8.55 15.10
CA ARG A 184 8.57 -9.80 14.78
C ARG A 184 8.47 -10.18 13.30
N LEU A 185 7.30 -10.00 12.70
CA LEU A 185 7.05 -10.36 11.29
C LEU A 185 7.61 -9.34 10.29
N TYR A 186 7.72 -8.08 10.70
CA TYR A 186 8.15 -7.00 9.80
C TYR A 186 9.37 -6.21 10.32
N PRO A 187 10.44 -6.85 10.78
CA PRO A 187 11.60 -6.16 11.35
C PRO A 187 12.28 -5.24 10.32
N GLU A 188 12.25 -5.60 9.05
CA GLU A 188 12.89 -4.83 7.98
C GLU A 188 12.21 -3.48 7.71
N GLU A 189 10.90 -3.38 7.95
CA GLU A 189 10.18 -2.10 7.86
C GLU A 189 10.67 -1.09 8.91
N ILE A 190 11.03 -1.56 10.08
CA ILE A 190 11.53 -0.74 11.18
C ILE A 190 13.01 -0.42 10.98
N LYS A 191 13.83 -1.45 10.74
CA LYS A 191 15.28 -1.29 10.48
C LYS A 191 15.56 -0.34 9.32
N SER A 192 14.82 -0.47 8.22
CA SER A 192 14.97 0.39 7.06
C SER A 192 14.70 1.86 7.37
N ARG A 193 13.71 2.18 8.25
CA ARG A 193 13.44 3.57 8.66
C ARG A 193 14.56 4.16 9.49
N TYR A 194 15.18 3.39 10.37
CA TYR A 194 16.38 3.84 11.09
C TYR A 194 17.55 4.08 10.14
N ALA A 195 17.79 3.16 9.21
CA ALA A 195 18.84 3.28 8.23
C ALA A 195 18.63 4.49 7.30
N ILE A 196 17.41 4.67 6.79
CA ILE A 196 17.04 5.85 5.98
C ILE A 196 17.19 7.13 6.77
N SER A 197 16.71 7.16 8.03
CA SER A 197 16.83 8.36 8.88
C SER A 197 18.28 8.76 9.07
N LYS A 198 19.16 7.80 9.31
CA LYS A 198 20.61 8.00 9.49
C LYS A 198 21.28 8.41 8.17
N ALA A 199 21.01 7.69 7.07
CA ALA A 199 21.69 7.89 5.79
C ALA A 199 21.35 9.25 5.15
N TYR A 200 20.13 9.72 5.34
CA TYR A 200 19.64 10.94 4.71
C TYR A 200 19.43 12.11 5.68
N ASP A 201 19.78 11.94 6.95
CA ASP A 201 19.56 12.96 7.99
C ASP A 201 18.11 13.49 7.96
N VAL A 202 17.16 12.58 8.12
CA VAL A 202 15.72 12.85 8.13
C VAL A 202 15.04 11.99 9.19
N ASN A 203 13.92 12.45 9.73
CA ASN A 203 13.12 11.62 10.66
C ASN A 203 11.95 10.95 9.92
N VAL A 204 12.10 9.67 9.59
CA VAL A 204 11.05 8.86 8.95
C VAL A 204 10.59 7.68 9.81
N LEU A 205 11.02 7.59 11.07
CA LEU A 205 10.78 6.44 11.93
C LEU A 205 9.29 6.09 12.04
N ASN A 206 8.45 7.09 12.25
CA ASN A 206 6.99 6.92 12.35
C ASN A 206 6.25 7.37 11.08
N SER A 207 6.90 7.24 9.92
CA SER A 207 6.33 7.61 8.63
C SER A 207 5.90 6.39 7.85
N SER A 208 4.72 6.43 7.23
CA SER A 208 4.34 5.45 6.22
C SER A 208 5.29 5.52 5.01
N ARG A 209 5.32 4.48 4.17
CA ARG A 209 6.13 4.49 2.93
C ARG A 209 5.83 5.71 2.05
N SER A 210 4.56 6.10 1.93
CA SER A 210 4.16 7.29 1.16
C SER A 210 4.68 8.58 1.78
N LYS A 211 4.62 8.73 3.12
CA LYS A 211 5.16 9.91 3.80
C LYS A 211 6.69 9.94 3.78
N THR A 212 7.33 8.78 3.88
CA THR A 212 8.79 8.66 3.68
C THR A 212 9.20 9.13 2.29
N ALA A 213 8.43 8.75 1.25
CA ALA A 213 8.66 9.23 -0.11
C ALA A 213 8.55 10.76 -0.24
N ASP A 214 7.60 11.41 0.45
CA ASP A 214 7.48 12.88 0.45
C ASP A 214 8.74 13.54 1.01
N ILE A 215 9.18 13.08 2.19
CA ILE A 215 10.35 13.63 2.89
C ILE A 215 11.63 13.47 2.06
N LEU A 216 11.81 12.30 1.46
CA LEU A 216 12.96 12.01 0.61
C LEU A 216 12.92 12.78 -0.71
N PHE A 217 11.74 12.85 -1.35
CA PHE A 217 11.55 13.63 -2.57
C PHE A 217 11.86 15.11 -2.34
N GLU A 218 11.38 15.70 -1.25
CA GLU A 218 11.69 17.06 -0.85
C GLU A 218 13.20 17.30 -0.82
N LYS A 219 13.94 16.42 -0.14
CA LYS A 219 15.40 16.52 -0.04
C LYS A 219 16.08 16.40 -1.40
N PHE A 220 15.68 15.43 -2.22
CA PHE A 220 16.26 15.23 -3.55
C PHE A 220 15.91 16.38 -4.50
N TYR A 221 14.65 16.81 -4.51
CA TYR A 221 14.23 17.88 -5.42
C TYR A 221 14.89 19.21 -5.07
N SER A 222 14.99 19.56 -3.80
CA SER A 222 15.73 20.76 -3.37
C SER A 222 17.20 20.73 -3.79
N LYS A 223 17.86 19.56 -3.71
CA LYS A 223 19.24 19.40 -4.20
C LYS A 223 19.35 19.55 -5.72
N PHE A 224 18.40 19.00 -6.49
CA PHE A 224 18.42 19.03 -7.96
C PHE A 224 18.01 20.38 -8.53
N SER A 225 17.05 21.05 -7.92
CA SER A 225 16.55 22.36 -8.37
C SER A 225 17.36 23.55 -7.85
N GLY A 226 18.12 23.35 -6.77
CA GLY A 226 18.76 24.43 -6.02
C GLY A 226 17.78 25.29 -5.21
N LEU A 227 16.50 24.91 -5.14
CA LEU A 227 15.46 25.65 -4.45
C LEU A 227 15.26 25.14 -3.01
N ALA A 228 15.13 26.07 -2.07
CA ALA A 228 14.71 25.72 -0.72
C ALA A 228 13.25 25.22 -0.72
N PRO A 229 12.87 24.31 0.22
CA PRO A 229 11.50 23.76 0.28
C PRO A 229 10.40 24.82 0.28
N GLU A 230 10.59 25.93 0.96
CA GLU A 230 9.63 27.04 1.10
C GLU A 230 9.32 27.72 -0.25
N GLN A 231 10.20 27.58 -1.23
CA GLN A 231 10.04 28.20 -2.55
C GLN A 231 9.09 27.44 -3.45
N TRP A 232 8.85 26.14 -3.21
CA TRP A 232 8.01 25.28 -4.06
C TRP A 232 6.93 24.51 -3.31
N LYS A 233 7.12 24.17 -2.03
CA LYS A 233 6.09 23.49 -1.21
C LYS A 233 4.88 24.38 -0.96
N GLY A 234 3.72 23.74 -0.72
CA GLY A 234 2.46 24.44 -0.54
C GLY A 234 1.85 25.00 -1.82
N LYS A 235 2.56 24.91 -2.94
CA LYS A 235 2.05 25.30 -4.26
C LYS A 235 1.37 24.09 -4.93
N LYS A 236 0.37 24.37 -5.75
CA LYS A 236 -0.33 23.38 -6.57
C LYS A 236 -0.80 24.00 -7.87
N THR A 237 -1.05 23.15 -8.87
CA THR A 237 -1.69 23.59 -10.10
C THR A 237 -3.14 23.09 -10.10
N GLU A 238 -4.05 23.99 -9.78
CA GLU A 238 -5.48 23.71 -9.88
C GLU A 238 -5.96 23.94 -11.31
N ARG A 239 -6.82 23.03 -11.80
CA ARG A 239 -7.40 23.11 -13.14
C ARG A 239 -8.88 22.81 -13.07
N THR A 240 -9.67 23.66 -13.71
CA THR A 240 -11.11 23.48 -13.83
C THR A 240 -11.49 22.59 -15.00
N ALA A 241 -10.64 22.52 -16.04
CA ALA A 241 -10.88 21.71 -17.22
C ALA A 241 -9.56 21.16 -17.80
N MET A 242 -9.57 19.91 -18.28
CA MET A 242 -8.45 19.25 -18.94
C MET A 242 -8.90 18.78 -20.32
N SER A 243 -8.45 19.48 -21.36
CA SER A 243 -8.68 19.07 -22.75
C SER A 243 -7.65 18.04 -23.18
N PHE A 244 -8.11 16.92 -23.74
CA PHE A 244 -7.23 15.83 -24.18
C PHE A 244 -6.34 16.23 -25.37
N LYS A 245 -6.69 17.27 -26.09
CA LYS A 245 -5.79 17.90 -27.08
C LYS A 245 -4.46 18.38 -26.46
N LYS A 246 -4.45 18.75 -25.15
CA LYS A 246 -3.25 19.14 -24.39
C LYS A 246 -2.60 17.97 -23.65
N VAL A 247 -3.27 16.82 -23.59
CA VAL A 247 -2.82 15.60 -22.91
C VAL A 247 -2.05 14.70 -23.85
N ILE A 248 -2.62 14.40 -25.04
CA ILE A 248 -2.13 13.39 -25.97
C ILE A 248 -0.84 13.85 -26.65
N PHE A 249 0.16 12.96 -26.66
CA PHE A 249 1.44 13.25 -27.31
C PHE A 249 1.34 13.20 -28.84
N PRO A 250 2.05 14.08 -29.56
CA PRO A 250 1.92 14.21 -31.02
C PRO A 250 2.34 12.97 -31.84
N PHE A 251 3.18 12.10 -31.26
CA PHE A 251 3.63 10.89 -31.96
C PHE A 251 2.62 9.74 -31.91
N ILE A 252 1.58 9.83 -31.04
CA ILE A 252 0.52 8.83 -30.97
C ILE A 252 -0.26 8.82 -32.31
N LYS A 253 -0.19 7.70 -33.01
CA LYS A 253 -0.86 7.48 -34.30
C LYS A 253 -1.30 6.04 -34.42
N PHE A 254 -2.42 5.81 -35.07
CA PHE A 254 -3.00 4.51 -35.31
C PHE A 254 -3.24 4.27 -36.80
N LYS A 255 -3.29 3.01 -37.21
CA LYS A 255 -3.53 2.59 -38.62
C LYS A 255 -4.97 2.11 -38.81
N THR A 256 -5.54 1.44 -37.81
CA THR A 256 -6.90 0.91 -37.89
C THR A 256 -7.93 2.02 -37.68
N LYS A 257 -9.08 1.87 -38.36
CA LYS A 257 -10.14 2.88 -38.28
C LYS A 257 -10.71 3.03 -36.89
N GLU A 258 -10.89 1.94 -36.18
CA GLU A 258 -11.42 1.90 -34.81
C GLU A 258 -10.59 2.74 -33.85
N LEU A 259 -9.26 2.63 -33.93
CA LEU A 259 -8.35 3.40 -33.10
C LEU A 259 -8.17 4.84 -33.57
N GLN A 260 -8.27 5.11 -34.87
CA GLN A 260 -8.31 6.48 -35.38
C GLN A 260 -9.57 7.21 -34.89
N ASP A 261 -10.73 6.57 -34.98
CA ASP A 261 -12.01 7.12 -34.52
C ASP A 261 -11.96 7.36 -32.97
N LEU A 262 -11.36 6.43 -32.20
CA LEU A 262 -11.12 6.62 -30.80
C LEU A 262 -10.22 7.84 -30.51
N LEU A 263 -9.10 7.97 -31.23
CA LEU A 263 -8.16 9.08 -31.06
C LEU A 263 -8.82 10.42 -31.40
N ASP A 264 -9.60 10.50 -32.48
CA ASP A 264 -10.38 11.67 -32.85
C ASP A 264 -11.43 12.06 -31.82
N LYS A 265 -12.08 11.06 -31.20
CA LYS A 265 -13.01 11.26 -30.09
C LYS A 265 -12.29 11.83 -28.89
N LEU A 266 -11.14 11.26 -28.53
CA LEU A 266 -10.33 11.73 -27.40
C LEU A 266 -9.85 13.17 -27.62
N TYR A 267 -9.40 13.55 -28.80
CA TYR A 267 -9.01 14.94 -29.11
C TYR A 267 -10.12 15.96 -28.89
N LYS A 268 -11.37 15.55 -29.00
CA LYS A 268 -12.56 16.39 -28.76
C LYS A 268 -13.00 16.37 -27.30
N THR A 269 -12.44 15.47 -26.49
CA THR A 269 -12.84 15.27 -25.09
C THR A 269 -12.22 16.33 -24.18
N THR A 270 -13.04 16.85 -23.28
CA THR A 270 -12.61 17.69 -22.15
C THR A 270 -13.26 17.17 -20.90
N ILE A 271 -12.46 16.93 -19.86
CA ILE A 271 -12.96 16.48 -18.54
C ILE A 271 -12.74 17.56 -17.48
N TYR A 272 -13.64 17.62 -16.51
CA TYR A 272 -13.64 18.63 -15.45
C TYR A 272 -13.24 18.06 -14.10
N ARG A 273 -13.18 16.74 -13.98
CA ARG A 273 -12.75 16.01 -12.77
C ARG A 273 -11.88 14.81 -13.18
N VAL A 274 -10.95 14.42 -12.33
CA VAL A 274 -10.16 13.19 -12.49
C VAL A 274 -10.56 12.23 -11.39
N ASN A 275 -11.68 11.56 -11.59
CA ASN A 275 -12.14 10.44 -10.79
C ASN A 275 -12.29 9.20 -11.70
N LYS A 276 -12.58 8.05 -11.13
CA LYS A 276 -12.69 6.79 -11.89
C LYS A 276 -13.71 6.86 -13.04
N ASP A 277 -14.73 7.70 -12.89
CA ASP A 277 -15.85 7.81 -13.83
C ASP A 277 -15.74 9.03 -14.75
N ALA A 278 -14.59 9.73 -14.75
CA ALA A 278 -14.41 10.97 -15.53
C ALA A 278 -14.45 10.72 -17.04
N PHE A 279 -13.91 9.59 -17.49
CA PHE A 279 -14.10 9.04 -18.83
C PHE A 279 -13.86 7.53 -18.81
N SER A 280 -14.52 6.83 -19.72
CA SER A 280 -14.29 5.41 -19.98
C SER A 280 -14.65 5.13 -21.44
N GLU A 281 -13.72 4.55 -22.17
CA GLU A 281 -13.88 4.21 -23.59
C GLU A 281 -13.48 2.75 -23.80
N ASN A 282 -14.25 2.06 -24.61
CA ASN A 282 -13.91 0.71 -25.03
C ASN A 282 -13.53 0.70 -26.51
N VAL A 283 -12.50 -0.05 -26.85
CA VAL A 283 -12.09 -0.27 -28.23
C VAL A 283 -11.73 -1.74 -28.43
N LYS A 284 -12.13 -2.32 -29.54
CA LYS A 284 -11.81 -3.69 -29.92
C LYS A 284 -10.67 -3.70 -30.92
N ILE A 285 -9.65 -4.54 -30.68
CA ILE A 285 -8.55 -4.81 -31.59
C ILE A 285 -8.37 -6.33 -31.63
N GLY A 286 -8.39 -6.92 -32.82
CA GLY A 286 -8.44 -8.38 -32.93
C GLY A 286 -9.66 -8.94 -32.21
N ASP A 287 -9.43 -9.90 -31.32
CA ASP A 287 -10.49 -10.52 -30.52
C ASP A 287 -10.69 -9.90 -29.14
N ILE A 288 -9.81 -8.96 -28.74
CA ILE A 288 -9.80 -8.38 -27.39
C ILE A 288 -10.45 -6.98 -27.37
N THR A 289 -11.27 -6.74 -26.37
CA THR A 289 -11.77 -5.41 -26.04
C THR A 289 -10.90 -4.79 -24.95
N TYR A 290 -10.44 -3.58 -25.16
CA TYR A 290 -9.65 -2.80 -24.21
C TYR A 290 -10.49 -1.68 -23.62
N THR A 291 -10.34 -1.45 -22.33
CA THR A 291 -10.97 -0.34 -21.62
C THR A 291 -9.92 0.71 -21.29
N LEU A 292 -10.13 1.93 -21.78
CA LEU A 292 -9.37 3.13 -21.43
C LEU A 292 -10.16 3.93 -20.41
N ALA A 293 -9.48 4.35 -19.35
CA ALA A 293 -10.09 5.17 -18.29
C ALA A 293 -9.05 6.12 -17.69
N THR A 294 -9.33 6.72 -16.54
CA THR A 294 -8.38 7.61 -15.85
C THR A 294 -7.17 6.89 -15.25
N GLY A 295 -7.22 5.56 -15.17
CA GLY A 295 -6.13 4.69 -14.67
C GLY A 295 -5.24 4.10 -15.76
N GLY A 296 -4.92 2.81 -15.65
CA GLY A 296 -4.18 2.04 -16.67
C GLY A 296 -5.08 1.45 -17.74
N LEU A 297 -4.47 0.97 -18.82
CA LEU A 297 -5.15 0.16 -19.84
C LEU A 297 -5.50 -1.21 -19.27
N HIS A 298 -6.70 -1.69 -19.49
CA HIS A 298 -7.09 -3.05 -19.14
C HIS A 298 -7.81 -3.72 -20.30
N SER A 299 -7.39 -4.94 -20.63
CA SER A 299 -8.17 -5.81 -21.51
C SER A 299 -9.35 -6.43 -20.75
N GLN A 300 -10.41 -6.74 -21.48
CA GLN A 300 -11.56 -7.48 -20.94
C GLN A 300 -11.32 -8.98 -21.16
N ASP A 301 -10.49 -9.56 -20.30
CA ASP A 301 -10.09 -10.95 -20.42
C ASP A 301 -11.23 -11.89 -20.00
N VAL A 302 -11.32 -13.02 -20.68
CA VAL A 302 -12.16 -14.16 -20.28
C VAL A 302 -11.33 -15.17 -19.51
N PRO A 303 -11.92 -16.02 -18.65
CA PRO A 303 -11.19 -17.10 -18.00
C PRO A 303 -10.45 -17.97 -19.02
N MET A 304 -9.16 -18.22 -18.77
CA MET A 304 -8.32 -18.99 -19.67
C MET A 304 -7.25 -19.79 -18.94
N GLU A 305 -6.82 -20.85 -19.62
CA GLU A 305 -5.71 -21.70 -19.23
C GLU A 305 -4.83 -21.92 -20.45
N LEU A 306 -3.60 -21.41 -20.44
CA LEU A 306 -2.68 -21.45 -21.56
C LEU A 306 -1.31 -21.93 -21.13
N TYR A 307 -0.66 -22.73 -21.97
CA TYR A 307 0.68 -23.28 -21.77
C TYR A 307 1.55 -23.02 -22.98
N SER A 308 2.75 -22.49 -22.78
CA SER A 308 3.76 -22.40 -23.84
C SER A 308 4.16 -23.79 -24.33
N THR A 309 4.23 -23.95 -25.63
CA THR A 309 4.56 -25.25 -26.27
C THR A 309 6.02 -25.34 -26.71
N THR A 310 6.85 -24.34 -26.43
CA THR A 310 8.27 -24.30 -26.82
C THR A 310 9.14 -25.19 -25.94
N PRO A 311 10.35 -25.60 -26.42
CA PRO A 311 11.13 -26.70 -25.91
C PRO A 311 11.93 -26.39 -24.63
N TYR A 312 11.33 -25.78 -23.65
CA TYR A 312 11.85 -25.80 -22.28
C TYR A 312 11.45 -27.12 -21.57
N GLY A 313 11.54 -28.15 -22.26
CA GLY A 313 11.83 -29.55 -22.23
C GLY A 313 11.27 -30.44 -21.14
N ASP A 314 10.65 -30.03 -20.04
CA ASP A 314 10.34 -30.95 -18.93
C ASP A 314 8.92 -30.84 -18.34
N TYR A 315 8.02 -30.14 -19.00
CA TYR A 315 6.64 -30.03 -18.52
C TYR A 315 5.69 -30.64 -19.55
N LEU A 316 4.92 -31.61 -19.08
CA LEU A 316 3.82 -32.22 -19.82
C LEU A 316 2.81 -31.13 -20.22
N THR A 317 3.03 -30.52 -21.38
CA THR A 317 1.94 -29.80 -22.04
C THR A 317 0.85 -30.79 -22.33
N PRO A 318 -0.42 -30.51 -22.03
CA PRO A 318 -1.49 -31.34 -22.51
C PRO A 318 -1.36 -31.43 -24.03
N SER A 319 -1.15 -32.63 -24.55
CA SER A 319 -0.99 -32.92 -25.99
C SER A 319 -2.29 -32.68 -26.79
N SER A 320 -3.22 -31.94 -26.23
CA SER A 320 -4.59 -31.77 -26.74
C SER A 320 -4.74 -30.70 -27.81
N THR A 321 -3.72 -29.90 -28.11
CA THR A 321 -3.96 -28.75 -29.00
C THR A 321 -3.52 -28.95 -30.44
N GLY A 322 -3.11 -30.09 -30.94
CA GLY A 322 -2.82 -30.31 -32.38
C GLY A 322 -2.28 -29.10 -33.16
N GLY A 323 -1.91 -28.01 -32.45
CA GLY A 323 -1.60 -26.69 -32.96
C GLY A 323 -0.11 -26.46 -33.16
N LYS A 324 0.20 -25.39 -33.91
CA LYS A 324 1.60 -24.96 -34.12
C LYS A 324 2.23 -24.56 -32.79
N PRO A 325 3.53 -24.83 -32.56
CA PRO A 325 4.25 -24.42 -31.35
C PRO A 325 4.23 -22.90 -31.17
N PHE A 326 3.98 -22.45 -29.95
CA PHE A 326 4.00 -21.03 -29.58
C PHE A 326 4.64 -20.81 -28.21
N THR A 327 5.09 -19.57 -28.01
CA THR A 327 5.59 -19.05 -26.72
C THR A 327 4.65 -17.97 -26.22
N ILE A 328 4.37 -17.95 -24.92
CA ILE A 328 3.73 -16.81 -24.27
C ILE A 328 4.83 -15.87 -23.79
N TYR A 329 4.83 -14.65 -24.26
CA TYR A 329 5.70 -13.59 -23.75
C TYR A 329 4.92 -12.64 -22.85
N HIS A 330 5.50 -12.31 -21.71
CA HIS A 330 5.11 -11.16 -20.90
C HIS A 330 6.06 -10.01 -21.23
N PHE A 331 5.58 -9.04 -21.98
CA PHE A 331 6.30 -7.82 -22.33
C PHE A 331 5.93 -6.74 -21.32
N ASP A 332 6.86 -6.39 -20.41
CA ASP A 332 6.66 -5.48 -19.30
C ASP A 332 7.54 -4.23 -19.41
N VAL A 333 6.94 -3.05 -19.22
CA VAL A 333 7.63 -1.77 -19.38
C VAL A 333 8.29 -1.34 -18.08
N ALA A 334 9.59 -1.21 -18.11
CA ALA A 334 10.40 -0.87 -16.94
C ALA A 334 10.04 0.50 -16.34
N SER A 335 9.42 0.49 -15.16
CA SER A 335 9.00 1.72 -14.44
C SER A 335 8.19 2.67 -15.34
N PHE A 336 7.11 2.18 -15.94
CA PHE A 336 6.41 2.83 -17.05
C PHE A 336 6.06 4.30 -16.78
N TYR A 337 5.28 4.61 -15.77
CA TYR A 337 4.87 5.99 -15.48
C TYR A 337 6.04 6.94 -15.14
N PRO A 338 7.01 6.55 -14.31
CA PRO A 338 8.24 7.32 -14.14
C PRO A 338 9.03 7.53 -15.45
N SER A 339 9.03 6.55 -16.35
CA SER A 339 9.67 6.67 -17.66
C SER A 339 8.96 7.71 -18.54
N ILE A 340 7.62 7.69 -18.59
CA ILE A 340 6.83 8.72 -19.29
C ILE A 340 7.14 10.11 -18.74
N ILE A 341 7.19 10.26 -17.42
CA ILE A 341 7.53 11.54 -16.77
C ILE A 341 8.91 12.05 -17.23
N GLY A 342 9.93 11.20 -17.14
CA GLY A 342 11.31 11.57 -17.48
C GLY A 342 11.53 11.84 -18.96
N VAL A 343 11.08 10.93 -19.84
CA VAL A 343 11.31 10.97 -21.29
C VAL A 343 10.50 12.09 -21.94
N HIS A 344 9.19 12.17 -21.63
CA HIS A 344 8.29 13.13 -22.27
C HIS A 344 8.12 14.44 -21.49
N LYS A 345 8.97 14.68 -20.49
CA LYS A 345 9.03 15.93 -19.72
C LYS A 345 7.69 16.33 -19.12
N VAL A 346 7.02 15.38 -18.47
CA VAL A 346 5.74 15.62 -17.78
C VAL A 346 6.01 16.07 -16.35
N ALA A 347 5.64 17.31 -16.02
CA ALA A 347 5.77 17.87 -14.67
C ALA A 347 4.55 18.70 -14.29
N PRO A 348 4.27 18.90 -12.99
CA PRO A 348 3.31 19.91 -12.54
C PRO A 348 3.72 21.30 -13.02
N ALA A 349 2.76 22.13 -13.44
CA ALA A 349 3.09 23.43 -14.04
C ALA A 349 3.70 24.45 -13.05
N HIS A 350 3.60 24.22 -11.74
CA HIS A 350 4.20 25.06 -10.69
C HIS A 350 5.60 24.60 -10.26
N ILE A 351 6.12 23.53 -10.86
CA ILE A 351 7.42 22.92 -10.57
C ILE A 351 8.35 23.15 -11.76
N ASP A 352 9.65 23.34 -11.52
CA ASP A 352 10.63 23.37 -12.61
C ASP A 352 10.67 22.02 -13.33
N THR A 353 10.26 22.03 -14.59
CA THR A 353 10.10 20.83 -15.41
C THR A 353 11.42 20.08 -15.60
N ASN A 354 12.52 20.81 -15.82
CA ASN A 354 13.82 20.18 -16.08
C ASN A 354 14.38 19.55 -14.81
N ALA A 355 14.39 20.29 -13.71
CA ALA A 355 14.84 19.76 -12.42
C ALA A 355 14.04 18.53 -12.00
N PHE A 356 12.69 18.58 -12.12
CA PHE A 356 11.79 17.47 -11.78
C PHE A 356 12.05 16.24 -12.64
N CYS A 357 12.00 16.39 -13.96
CA CYS A 357 12.13 15.24 -14.88
C CYS A 357 13.55 14.66 -14.87
N ASN A 358 14.58 15.50 -14.72
CA ASN A 358 15.96 15.02 -14.61
C ASN A 358 16.18 14.26 -13.30
N LEU A 359 15.58 14.71 -12.19
CA LEU A 359 15.59 13.97 -10.93
C LEU A 359 14.98 12.58 -11.10
N ILE A 360 13.81 12.48 -11.73
CA ILE A 360 13.13 11.19 -11.95
C ILE A 360 13.98 10.25 -12.81
N SER A 361 14.53 10.78 -13.90
CA SER A 361 15.42 10.01 -14.81
C SER A 361 16.68 9.55 -14.08
N TRP A 362 17.30 10.43 -13.29
CA TRP A 362 18.47 10.10 -12.47
C TRP A 362 18.15 9.00 -11.44
N MET A 363 17.03 9.12 -10.70
CA MET A 363 16.65 8.11 -9.73
C MET A 363 16.39 6.75 -10.38
N LYS A 364 15.74 6.73 -11.57
CA LYS A 364 15.51 5.51 -12.34
C LYS A 364 16.85 4.86 -12.71
N GLN A 365 17.76 5.61 -13.32
CA GLN A 365 19.08 5.09 -13.73
C GLN A 365 19.88 4.62 -12.51
N LYS A 366 19.98 5.45 -11.47
CA LYS A 366 20.70 5.08 -10.23
C LYS A 366 20.16 3.79 -9.62
N ARG A 367 18.83 3.56 -9.69
CA ARG A 367 18.24 2.31 -9.19
C ARG A 367 18.69 1.09 -10.01
N VAL A 368 18.82 1.23 -11.32
CA VAL A 368 19.36 0.17 -12.19
C VAL A 368 20.81 -0.09 -11.83
N ASP A 369 21.63 0.95 -11.73
CA ASP A 369 23.06 0.85 -11.40
C ASP A 369 23.26 0.18 -10.03
N VAL A 370 22.48 0.59 -9.02
CA VAL A 370 22.52 0.01 -7.66
C VAL A 370 22.18 -1.48 -7.68
N LYS A 371 21.20 -1.91 -8.46
CA LYS A 371 20.82 -3.32 -8.55
C LYS A 371 21.94 -4.20 -9.14
N HIS A 372 22.69 -3.68 -10.12
CA HIS A 372 23.75 -4.40 -10.82
C HIS A 372 25.13 -4.21 -10.18
N SER A 373 25.30 -3.27 -9.25
CA SER A 373 26.56 -3.09 -8.53
C SER A 373 26.85 -4.31 -7.64
N GLU A 374 28.12 -4.65 -7.51
CA GLU A 374 28.63 -5.65 -6.55
C GLU A 374 29.05 -5.02 -5.21
N GLU A 375 29.07 -3.69 -5.13
CA GLU A 375 29.48 -2.96 -3.94
C GLU A 375 28.42 -3.08 -2.83
N GLU A 376 28.84 -3.29 -1.60
CA GLU A 376 27.99 -3.32 -0.41
C GLU A 376 27.46 -1.92 -0.02
N TYR A 377 28.28 -0.90 -0.29
CA TYR A 377 27.96 0.52 -0.01
C TYR A 377 28.18 1.36 -1.25
N ILE A 378 27.22 2.22 -1.56
CA ILE A 378 27.25 3.15 -2.68
C ILE A 378 26.99 4.56 -2.11
N ASP A 379 27.89 5.51 -2.38
CA ASP A 379 27.83 6.86 -1.82
C ASP A 379 27.75 6.89 -0.27
N GLY A 380 28.35 5.90 0.40
CA GLY A 380 28.32 5.76 1.86
C GLY A 380 27.00 5.20 2.43
N ILE A 381 26.09 4.77 1.58
CA ILE A 381 24.78 4.19 1.94
C ILE A 381 24.76 2.71 1.59
N ALA A 382 24.26 1.86 2.49
CA ALA A 382 24.10 0.44 2.21
C ALA A 382 23.23 0.23 0.95
N LYS A 383 23.67 -0.65 0.07
CA LYS A 383 23.09 -0.92 -1.26
C LYS A 383 21.59 -1.21 -1.19
N ASP A 384 21.16 -2.05 -0.25
CA ASP A 384 19.76 -2.43 -0.05
C ASP A 384 18.89 -1.23 0.38
N ILE A 385 19.42 -0.38 1.25
CA ILE A 385 18.74 0.86 1.69
C ILE A 385 18.61 1.85 0.55
N LEU A 386 19.67 2.05 -0.22
CA LEU A 386 19.62 2.95 -1.39
C LEU A 386 18.62 2.44 -2.44
N ALA A 387 18.64 1.15 -2.75
CA ALA A 387 17.68 0.53 -3.67
C ALA A 387 16.23 0.68 -3.19
N LEU A 388 15.99 0.49 -1.88
CA LEU A 388 14.68 0.66 -1.26
C LEU A 388 14.21 2.12 -1.33
N VAL A 389 15.06 3.07 -0.99
CA VAL A 389 14.75 4.51 -1.05
C VAL A 389 14.35 4.92 -2.45
N LEU A 390 15.16 4.59 -3.45
CA LEU A 390 14.86 4.91 -4.85
C LEU A 390 13.54 4.28 -5.30
N LYS A 391 13.27 3.02 -4.92
CA LYS A 391 12.01 2.33 -5.21
C LYS A 391 10.80 3.04 -4.58
N ILE A 392 10.90 3.40 -3.31
CA ILE A 392 9.80 4.07 -2.58
C ILE A 392 9.48 5.42 -3.22
N VAL A 393 10.49 6.23 -3.50
CA VAL A 393 10.29 7.57 -4.07
C VAL A 393 9.73 7.48 -5.48
N ILE A 394 10.37 6.73 -6.38
CA ILE A 394 9.96 6.61 -7.79
C ILE A 394 8.51 6.12 -7.91
N ASN A 395 8.14 5.07 -7.18
CA ASN A 395 6.80 4.49 -7.27
C ASN A 395 5.71 5.39 -6.68
N SER A 396 6.08 6.32 -5.78
CA SER A 396 5.13 7.24 -5.16
C SER A 396 4.83 8.48 -5.99
N ILE A 397 5.74 8.90 -6.86
CA ILE A 397 5.67 10.20 -7.57
C ILE A 397 4.41 10.32 -8.42
N TYR A 398 4.11 9.30 -9.24
CA TYR A 398 2.93 9.32 -10.09
C TYR A 398 1.64 9.57 -9.28
N GLY A 399 1.42 8.79 -8.21
CA GLY A 399 0.24 8.95 -7.36
C GLY A 399 0.14 10.35 -6.72
N LYS A 400 1.28 11.01 -6.48
CA LYS A 400 1.32 12.35 -5.89
C LYS A 400 0.92 13.46 -6.88
N LEU A 401 1.07 13.25 -8.17
CA LEU A 401 0.53 14.16 -9.18
C LEU A 401 -1.00 14.27 -9.10
N GLY A 402 -1.68 13.21 -8.67
CA GLY A 402 -3.14 13.15 -8.47
C GLY A 402 -3.63 13.46 -7.05
N PHE A 403 -2.72 13.59 -6.10
CA PHE A 403 -3.09 13.79 -4.70
C PHE A 403 -3.36 15.28 -4.39
N GLU A 404 -4.61 15.64 -4.26
CA GLU A 404 -5.09 17.03 -4.14
C GLU A 404 -4.45 17.82 -2.98
N LYS A 405 -4.05 17.12 -1.90
CA LYS A 405 -3.39 17.73 -0.74
C LYS A 405 -1.85 17.71 -0.82
N GLY A 406 -1.31 17.24 -1.94
CA GLY A 406 0.14 17.10 -2.14
C GLY A 406 0.77 18.27 -2.88
N ASP A 407 2.07 18.48 -2.65
CA ASP A 407 2.86 19.54 -3.28
C ASP A 407 3.19 19.30 -4.76
N LEU A 408 2.83 18.15 -5.31
CA LEU A 408 3.02 17.80 -6.72
C LEU A 408 1.70 17.77 -7.51
N TYR A 409 0.61 18.26 -6.94
CA TYR A 409 -0.71 18.15 -7.54
C TYR A 409 -0.85 18.94 -8.83
N ASP A 410 -1.10 18.24 -9.93
CA ASP A 410 -1.54 18.76 -11.23
C ASP A 410 -2.32 17.69 -12.00
N ARG A 411 -3.63 17.84 -12.11
CA ARG A 411 -4.52 16.90 -12.81
C ARG A 411 -4.14 16.66 -14.27
N LEU A 412 -3.62 17.69 -14.95
CA LEU A 412 -3.20 17.54 -16.35
C LEU A 412 -1.94 16.66 -16.46
N ALA A 413 -1.02 16.78 -15.51
CA ALA A 413 0.17 15.94 -15.47
C ALA A 413 -0.19 14.46 -15.26
N VAL A 414 -1.15 14.16 -14.35
CA VAL A 414 -1.66 12.79 -14.18
C VAL A 414 -2.19 12.23 -15.50
N LEU A 415 -3.08 12.97 -16.17
CA LEU A 415 -3.68 12.53 -17.41
C LEU A 415 -2.65 12.36 -18.53
N LYS A 416 -1.65 13.24 -18.61
CA LYS A 416 -0.55 13.06 -19.55
C LYS A 416 0.18 11.73 -19.35
N VAL A 417 0.36 11.30 -18.12
CA VAL A 417 0.99 10.00 -17.82
C VAL A 417 0.07 8.84 -18.16
N THR A 418 -1.17 8.84 -17.62
CA THR A 418 -2.05 7.67 -17.75
C THR A 418 -2.62 7.50 -19.14
N VAL A 419 -3.12 8.56 -19.76
CA VAL A 419 -3.73 8.48 -21.09
C VAL A 419 -2.69 8.11 -22.16
N ASN A 420 -1.50 8.76 -22.13
CA ASN A 420 -0.47 8.40 -23.10
C ASN A 420 0.11 7.00 -22.83
N GLY A 421 0.23 6.56 -21.59
CA GLY A 421 0.61 5.18 -21.28
C GLY A 421 -0.34 4.17 -21.93
N GLN A 422 -1.65 4.38 -21.78
CA GLN A 422 -2.68 3.55 -22.43
C GLN A 422 -2.57 3.59 -23.96
N LEU A 423 -2.45 4.79 -24.53
CA LEU A 423 -2.36 4.95 -25.99
C LEU A 423 -1.07 4.36 -26.57
N MET A 424 0.07 4.45 -25.86
CA MET A 424 1.32 3.79 -26.26
C MET A 424 1.17 2.27 -26.28
N LEU A 425 0.54 1.67 -25.26
CA LEU A 425 0.28 0.23 -25.24
C LEU A 425 -0.66 -0.18 -26.38
N LEU A 426 -1.71 0.61 -26.66
CA LEU A 426 -2.59 0.35 -27.82
C LEU A 426 -1.86 0.44 -29.14
N MET A 427 -0.86 1.33 -29.31
CA MET A 427 -0.01 1.33 -30.52
C MET A 427 0.76 0.01 -30.67
N LEU A 428 1.24 -0.56 -29.56
CA LEU A 428 1.91 -1.85 -29.59
C LEU A 428 0.94 -2.98 -29.91
N CYS A 429 -0.23 -3.01 -29.26
CA CYS A 429 -1.26 -4.01 -29.52
C CYS A 429 -1.73 -3.98 -30.97
N GLU A 430 -1.99 -2.79 -31.52
CA GLU A 430 -2.36 -2.63 -32.92
C GLU A 430 -1.29 -3.18 -33.87
N ALA A 431 -0.02 -2.81 -33.64
CA ALA A 431 1.07 -3.23 -34.50
C ALA A 431 1.27 -4.75 -34.51
N LEU A 432 1.12 -5.40 -33.35
CA LEU A 432 1.21 -6.86 -33.21
C LEU A 432 0.04 -7.56 -33.89
N GLU A 433 -1.19 -7.12 -33.67
CA GLU A 433 -2.39 -7.74 -34.26
C GLU A 433 -2.44 -7.58 -35.79
N LEU A 434 -1.94 -6.47 -36.34
CA LEU A 434 -1.82 -6.29 -37.81
C LEU A 434 -0.85 -7.28 -38.46
N ASP A 435 0.10 -7.81 -37.71
CA ASP A 435 1.02 -8.87 -38.14
C ASP A 435 0.58 -10.27 -37.62
N ASN A 436 -0.68 -10.42 -37.23
CA ASN A 436 -1.31 -11.65 -36.73
C ASN A 436 -0.59 -12.23 -35.46
N ILE A 437 0.04 -11.39 -34.67
CA ILE A 437 0.59 -11.73 -33.37
C ILE A 437 -0.45 -11.36 -32.31
N HIS A 438 -1.12 -12.39 -31.76
CA HIS A 438 -2.31 -12.17 -30.94
C HIS A 438 -1.98 -11.82 -29.49
N ILE A 439 -2.59 -10.74 -29.02
CA ILE A 439 -2.56 -10.34 -27.63
C ILE A 439 -3.41 -11.33 -26.82
N ILE A 440 -2.94 -11.69 -25.62
CA ILE A 440 -3.67 -12.51 -24.65
C ILE A 440 -4.32 -11.62 -23.61
N SER A 441 -3.54 -10.66 -23.09
CA SER A 441 -3.96 -9.76 -22.01
C SER A 441 -3.14 -8.47 -22.04
N ALA A 442 -3.72 -7.37 -21.57
CA ALA A 442 -3.01 -6.09 -21.38
C ALA A 442 -3.42 -5.46 -20.05
N ASN A 443 -2.42 -5.10 -19.24
CA ASN A 443 -2.64 -4.53 -17.92
C ASN A 443 -1.62 -3.43 -17.62
N THR A 444 -2.08 -2.20 -17.58
CA THR A 444 -1.40 -0.99 -17.10
C THR A 444 -0.03 -0.70 -17.70
N ASP A 445 0.95 -1.57 -17.56
CA ASP A 445 2.36 -1.40 -17.94
C ASP A 445 2.94 -2.57 -18.75
N GLY A 446 2.13 -3.58 -19.05
CA GLY A 446 2.55 -4.74 -19.83
C GLY A 446 1.46 -5.40 -20.64
N ILE A 447 1.89 -6.29 -21.53
CA ILE A 447 1.01 -7.14 -22.34
C ILE A 447 1.49 -8.58 -22.29
N MET A 448 0.57 -9.53 -22.36
CA MET A 448 0.86 -10.94 -22.61
C MET A 448 0.51 -11.28 -24.06
N VAL A 449 1.42 -11.94 -24.74
CA VAL A 449 1.35 -12.15 -26.20
C VAL A 449 1.60 -13.60 -26.53
N LYS A 450 0.82 -14.14 -27.48
CA LYS A 450 1.03 -15.47 -28.05
C LYS A 450 1.84 -15.34 -29.34
N VAL A 451 3.06 -15.85 -29.34
CA VAL A 451 4.01 -15.75 -30.46
C VAL A 451 4.34 -17.14 -30.99
N TYR A 452 4.03 -17.41 -32.25
CA TYR A 452 4.46 -18.63 -32.92
C TYR A 452 5.95 -18.55 -33.30
N ALA A 453 6.63 -19.68 -33.38
CA ALA A 453 8.07 -19.73 -33.73
C ALA A 453 8.42 -18.97 -35.02
N SER A 454 7.53 -18.97 -36.03
CA SER A 454 7.70 -18.20 -37.28
C SER A 454 7.51 -16.69 -37.12
N GLN A 455 7.06 -16.21 -35.99
CA GLN A 455 6.75 -14.79 -35.73
C GLN A 455 7.78 -14.15 -34.77
N GLU A 456 8.73 -14.90 -34.24
CA GLU A 456 9.72 -14.42 -33.25
C GLU A 456 10.47 -13.16 -33.70
N ASP A 457 10.98 -13.18 -34.96
CA ASP A 457 11.73 -12.04 -35.50
C ASP A 457 10.82 -10.81 -35.68
N LYS A 458 9.58 -11.03 -36.13
CA LYS A 458 8.61 -9.96 -36.31
C LYS A 458 8.19 -9.36 -34.96
N PHE A 459 7.99 -10.19 -33.95
CA PHE A 459 7.72 -9.73 -32.59
C PHE A 459 8.86 -8.84 -32.08
N LYS A 460 10.13 -9.25 -32.25
CA LYS A 460 11.29 -8.44 -31.88
C LYS A 460 11.38 -7.12 -32.66
N GLU A 461 11.10 -7.16 -33.97
CA GLU A 461 11.07 -5.96 -34.83
C GLU A 461 10.03 -4.95 -34.28
N ILE A 462 8.80 -5.39 -34.05
CA ILE A 462 7.69 -4.52 -33.59
C ILE A 462 7.96 -3.98 -32.19
N THR A 463 8.41 -4.80 -31.27
CA THR A 463 8.73 -4.36 -29.90
C THR A 463 9.91 -3.38 -29.87
N THR A 464 10.92 -3.58 -30.72
CA THR A 464 12.04 -2.65 -30.89
C THR A 464 11.57 -1.32 -31.50
N TRP A 465 10.77 -1.35 -32.56
CA TRP A 465 10.15 -0.16 -33.15
C TRP A 465 9.38 0.64 -32.09
N TRP A 466 8.54 -0.06 -31.29
CA TRP A 466 7.74 0.58 -30.27
C TRP A 466 8.59 1.23 -29.17
N GLN A 467 9.65 0.56 -28.71
CA GLN A 467 10.59 1.12 -27.74
C GLN A 467 11.28 2.39 -28.29
N ASN A 468 11.67 2.36 -29.56
CA ASN A 468 12.33 3.50 -30.20
C ASN A 468 11.39 4.71 -30.34
N ILE A 469 10.14 4.52 -30.76
CA ILE A 469 9.20 5.63 -30.98
C ILE A 469 8.66 6.22 -29.67
N THR A 470 8.51 5.40 -28.65
CA THR A 470 7.99 5.83 -27.33
C THR A 470 9.10 6.28 -26.39
N GLY A 471 10.35 5.88 -26.61
CA GLY A 471 11.47 6.06 -25.69
C GLY A 471 11.36 5.22 -24.41
N MET A 472 10.47 4.23 -24.41
CA MET A 472 10.30 3.32 -23.29
C MET A 472 11.29 2.15 -23.39
N GLN A 473 11.64 1.56 -22.26
CA GLN A 473 12.42 0.33 -22.17
C GLN A 473 11.52 -0.76 -21.59
N ALA A 474 11.54 -1.95 -22.20
CA ALA A 474 10.74 -3.07 -21.77
C ALA A 474 11.56 -4.37 -21.86
N ASP A 475 11.22 -5.30 -20.99
CA ASP A 475 11.77 -6.65 -20.98
C ASP A 475 10.70 -7.65 -21.47
N SER A 476 11.13 -8.79 -22.01
CA SER A 476 10.25 -9.87 -22.45
C SER A 476 10.60 -11.13 -21.68
N ASP A 477 9.74 -11.52 -20.77
CA ASP A 477 9.86 -12.77 -20.03
C ASP A 477 9.04 -13.89 -20.70
N VAL A 478 9.60 -15.11 -20.71
CA VAL A 478 8.89 -16.28 -21.20
C VAL A 478 8.01 -16.84 -20.09
N VAL A 479 6.71 -16.89 -20.36
CA VAL A 479 5.70 -17.46 -19.48
C VAL A 479 5.45 -18.92 -19.86
N HIS A 480 5.62 -19.86 -18.93
CA HIS A 480 5.37 -21.29 -19.15
C HIS A 480 3.89 -21.61 -19.10
N SER A 481 3.19 -21.07 -18.12
CA SER A 481 1.75 -21.24 -17.98
C SER A 481 1.08 -19.96 -17.50
N LEU A 482 -0.14 -19.73 -17.99
CA LEU A 482 -1.01 -18.65 -17.60
C LEU A 482 -2.38 -19.25 -17.28
N ILE A 483 -2.79 -19.13 -16.03
CA ILE A 483 -4.13 -19.46 -15.55
C ILE A 483 -4.76 -18.15 -15.11
N ALA A 484 -5.71 -17.65 -15.86
CA ALA A 484 -6.32 -16.35 -15.60
C ALA A 484 -7.84 -16.48 -15.43
N ARG A 485 -8.39 -15.81 -14.42
CA ARG A 485 -9.80 -15.53 -14.29
C ARG A 485 -10.18 -14.26 -15.05
N ASP A 486 -9.37 -13.26 -14.91
CA ASP A 486 -9.47 -11.95 -15.55
C ASP A 486 -8.10 -11.23 -15.51
N VAL A 487 -8.01 -10.06 -16.11
CA VAL A 487 -6.79 -9.26 -16.24
C VAL A 487 -6.08 -8.95 -14.91
N ASN A 488 -6.80 -8.94 -13.80
CA ASN A 488 -6.26 -8.63 -12.46
C ASN A 488 -6.10 -9.86 -11.56
N ASN A 489 -6.61 -11.02 -11.97
CA ASN A 489 -6.64 -12.24 -11.17
C ASN A 489 -6.12 -13.42 -11.99
N TYR A 490 -4.82 -13.68 -11.86
CA TYR A 490 -4.14 -14.72 -12.63
C TYR A 490 -2.98 -15.35 -11.85
N ILE A 491 -2.56 -16.51 -12.31
CA ILE A 491 -1.35 -17.23 -11.88
C ILE A 491 -0.49 -17.45 -13.12
N THR A 492 0.80 -17.12 -13.02
CA THR A 492 1.81 -17.40 -14.06
C THR A 492 2.96 -18.20 -13.51
N GLN A 493 3.51 -19.07 -14.35
CA GLN A 493 4.81 -19.68 -14.12
C GLN A 493 5.80 -19.16 -15.15
N PHE A 494 6.97 -18.73 -14.69
CA PHE A 494 8.04 -18.25 -15.55
C PHE A 494 9.42 -18.66 -15.00
N ARG A 495 10.45 -18.70 -15.85
CA ARG A 495 11.82 -18.96 -15.40
C ARG A 495 12.56 -17.69 -15.08
N SER A 496 13.16 -17.65 -13.89
CA SER A 496 14.07 -16.59 -13.49
C SER A 496 15.33 -17.20 -12.91
N LYS A 497 16.49 -16.88 -13.49
CA LYS A 497 17.81 -17.42 -13.10
C LYS A 497 17.83 -18.95 -13.06
N GLY A 498 17.23 -19.59 -14.06
CA GLY A 498 17.19 -21.06 -14.18
C GLY A 498 16.18 -21.77 -13.27
N LYS A 499 15.49 -21.06 -12.38
CA LYS A 499 14.47 -21.63 -11.48
C LYS A 499 13.08 -21.25 -11.94
N LEU A 500 12.15 -22.20 -11.86
CA LEU A 500 10.73 -21.92 -12.07
C LEU A 500 10.21 -21.07 -10.91
N LYS A 501 9.55 -19.98 -11.22
CA LYS A 501 8.88 -19.09 -10.27
C LYS A 501 7.39 -19.04 -10.57
N ILE A 502 6.61 -18.91 -9.53
CA ILE A 502 5.17 -18.68 -9.58
C ILE A 502 4.92 -17.22 -9.20
N GLU A 503 4.09 -16.54 -9.95
CA GLU A 503 3.55 -15.25 -9.61
C GLU A 503 2.02 -15.32 -9.65
N SER A 504 1.39 -15.01 -8.53
CA SER A 504 -0.07 -14.98 -8.39
C SER A 504 -0.54 -13.57 -8.11
N LYS A 505 -1.60 -13.13 -8.78
CA LYS A 505 -2.15 -11.77 -8.66
C LYS A 505 -3.61 -11.78 -8.19
N GLY A 506 -3.99 -10.69 -7.54
CA GLY A 506 -5.36 -10.43 -7.11
C GLY A 506 -5.91 -11.48 -6.15
N ALA A 507 -7.14 -11.92 -6.37
CA ALA A 507 -7.81 -12.93 -5.54
C ALA A 507 -7.19 -14.34 -5.64
N LEU A 508 -6.34 -14.58 -6.63
CA LEU A 508 -5.61 -15.84 -6.80
C LEU A 508 -4.25 -15.85 -6.10
N ASN A 509 -3.89 -14.75 -5.41
CA ASN A 509 -2.66 -14.70 -4.61
C ASN A 509 -2.91 -15.30 -3.22
N PRO A 510 -2.36 -16.47 -2.89
CA PRO A 510 -2.48 -17.06 -1.58
C PRO A 510 -1.81 -16.17 -0.52
N MET A 511 -2.51 -15.86 0.56
CA MET A 511 -1.96 -15.10 1.68
C MET A 511 -0.69 -15.66 2.29
N MET A 512 -0.46 -16.95 2.13
CA MET A 512 0.70 -17.66 2.68
C MET A 512 2.04 -17.08 2.25
N TYR A 513 2.08 -16.33 1.14
CA TYR A 513 3.33 -15.82 0.57
C TYR A 513 3.61 -14.34 0.89
N SER A 514 2.61 -13.57 1.32
CA SER A 514 2.84 -12.22 1.84
C SER A 514 1.65 -11.75 2.68
N LEU A 515 1.81 -11.72 4.00
CA LEU A 515 0.87 -11.06 4.91
C LEU A 515 0.88 -9.56 4.63
N ASP A 516 -0.26 -9.00 4.26
CA ASP A 516 -0.44 -7.55 4.09
C ASP A 516 -1.43 -7.03 5.13
N LEU A 517 -0.92 -6.29 6.11
CA LEU A 517 -1.73 -5.74 7.20
C LEU A 517 -2.82 -4.76 6.72
N THR A 518 -2.67 -4.21 5.52
CA THR A 518 -3.58 -3.19 4.97
C THR A 518 -4.74 -3.78 4.19
N LYS A 519 -4.60 -5.01 3.68
CA LYS A 519 -5.63 -5.69 2.88
C LYS A 519 -6.48 -6.61 3.74
N GLY A 520 -7.75 -6.73 3.37
CA GLY A 520 -8.62 -7.79 3.87
C GLY A 520 -8.58 -8.96 2.88
N TYR A 521 -8.34 -10.15 3.38
CA TYR A 521 -8.41 -11.38 2.59
C TYR A 521 -9.63 -12.17 3.02
N SER A 522 -10.41 -12.65 2.06
CA SER A 522 -11.47 -13.60 2.29
C SER A 522 -11.08 -14.94 1.68
N MET A 523 -11.22 -16.00 2.44
CA MET A 523 -10.99 -17.37 2.00
C MET A 523 -9.62 -17.63 1.36
N PRO A 524 -8.50 -17.47 2.06
CA PRO A 524 -7.15 -17.71 1.53
C PRO A 524 -6.97 -19.15 1.01
N ILE A 525 -7.68 -20.13 1.59
CA ILE A 525 -7.67 -21.52 1.17
C ILE A 525 -8.13 -21.70 -0.29
N VAL A 526 -9.03 -20.84 -0.80
CA VAL A 526 -9.48 -20.90 -2.19
C VAL A 526 -8.33 -20.63 -3.15
N ALA A 527 -7.57 -19.57 -2.91
CA ALA A 527 -6.41 -19.25 -3.73
C ALA A 527 -5.34 -20.35 -3.69
N GLN A 528 -5.11 -20.94 -2.52
CA GLN A 528 -4.20 -22.08 -2.35
C GLN A 528 -4.69 -23.33 -3.08
N ALA A 529 -5.97 -23.65 -2.98
CA ALA A 529 -6.55 -24.81 -3.66
C ALA A 529 -6.48 -24.66 -5.19
N ILE A 530 -6.73 -23.46 -5.72
CA ILE A 530 -6.60 -23.16 -7.15
C ILE A 530 -5.16 -23.33 -7.59
N GLU A 531 -4.19 -22.74 -6.88
CA GLU A 531 -2.76 -22.90 -7.19
C GLU A 531 -2.33 -24.38 -7.17
N ASN A 532 -2.68 -25.10 -6.12
CA ASN A 532 -2.34 -26.51 -5.98
C ASN A 532 -2.96 -27.36 -7.09
N TYR A 533 -4.21 -27.09 -7.46
CA TYR A 533 -4.90 -27.79 -8.53
C TYR A 533 -4.19 -27.62 -9.88
N PHE A 534 -3.98 -26.38 -10.31
CA PHE A 534 -3.43 -26.10 -11.63
C PHE A 534 -1.93 -26.36 -11.74
N LEU A 535 -1.15 -26.09 -10.68
CA LEU A 535 0.31 -26.16 -10.77
C LEU A 535 0.91 -27.42 -10.19
N LYS A 536 0.22 -28.10 -9.28
CA LYS A 536 0.70 -29.32 -8.61
C LYS A 536 -0.16 -30.55 -8.90
N ASN A 537 -1.20 -30.37 -9.73
CA ASN A 537 -2.17 -31.41 -10.08
C ASN A 537 -2.81 -32.10 -8.84
N LYS A 538 -3.00 -31.29 -7.77
CA LYS A 538 -3.56 -31.73 -6.50
C LYS A 538 -5.07 -31.50 -6.47
N PRO A 539 -5.91 -32.54 -6.18
CA PRO A 539 -7.33 -32.36 -6.07
C PRO A 539 -7.71 -31.25 -5.07
N VAL A 540 -8.75 -30.47 -5.39
CA VAL A 540 -9.21 -29.36 -4.53
C VAL A 540 -9.53 -29.84 -3.12
N MET A 541 -10.21 -31.00 -3.00
CA MET A 541 -10.60 -31.55 -1.70
C MET A 541 -9.41 -31.90 -0.81
N ASP A 542 -8.30 -32.34 -1.40
CA ASP A 542 -7.08 -32.68 -0.62
C ASP A 542 -6.47 -31.43 0.02
N THR A 543 -6.55 -30.28 -0.67
CA THR A 543 -6.09 -29.01 -0.09
C THR A 543 -7.06 -28.48 0.98
N LEU A 544 -8.33 -28.76 0.87
CA LEU A 544 -9.33 -28.32 1.85
C LEU A 544 -9.30 -29.15 3.14
N GLN A 545 -8.74 -30.35 3.11
CA GLN A 545 -8.62 -31.25 4.25
C GLN A 545 -7.31 -31.08 5.04
N GLU A 546 -6.30 -30.44 4.48
CA GLU A 546 -5.04 -30.07 5.14
C GLU A 546 -5.19 -28.83 6.01
#